data_900c4e3a3075a553b78e01a6df0efd23
#
_entry.id   900c4e3a3075a553b78e01a6df0efd23
#
_cell.length_a   1.000
_cell.length_b   1.000
_cell.length_c   1.000
_cell.angle_alpha   90.00
_cell.angle_beta   90.00
_cell.angle_gamma   90.00
#
_symmetry.space_group_name_H-M   'P 1'
#
loop_
_entity.id
_entity.type
_entity.pdbx_description
1 polymer ?
#
loop_
_entity_poly.entity_id
_entity_poly.type
_entity_poly.pdbx_seq_one_letter_code
_entity_poly.pdbx_strand_id
1 'polypeptide(L)'
;MQYLTILTEPKGYSPKAIRTLKKLGQVATWKEAKAKPALLKRTTILVVKLGMKISKKVLDQLPSLKIIGTSTTGLNHIDMDEVKRRGIEIASLRGEAKFLSTIFPTAEETVGLIIMVTRNLPWGFDAVRSGKWQKEKFYGYELAGKTLGIIGYGRLGTMVAKFGRVLGMNVIACDPYVSRAVMKRAGVKKVTMDAVFRNADIVSNHVLLTDTTHHLVKRRHFKLMKRTAYYVNTARGELNEEAPLLEALKKKWIAGAALDVLENEDPRGGHIRRHPLVRYARTHKNLVIVPHLGGATFESMAKTEDFIAEKVVRILRKTR
;
A
#
# COMPACT_ATOMS: atom_id res chain seq x y z
N MET A 1 11.16 -29.94 19.46
CA MET A 1 9.89 -29.28 19.83
C MET A 1 9.06 -29.10 18.57
N GLN A 2 7.79 -29.49 18.60
CA GLN A 2 6.89 -29.32 17.46
C GLN A 2 6.16 -27.99 17.64
N TYR A 3 6.34 -27.06 16.69
CA TYR A 3 5.68 -25.75 16.73
C TYR A 3 4.23 -25.86 16.24
N LEU A 4 3.38 -24.93 16.70
CA LEU A 4 2.03 -24.76 16.17
C LEU A 4 1.93 -23.39 15.49
N THR A 5 1.67 -23.42 14.19
CA THR A 5 1.45 -22.23 13.37
C THR A 5 -0.04 -22.01 13.12
N ILE A 6 -0.52 -20.79 13.35
CA ILE A 6 -1.87 -20.37 12.98
C ILE A 6 -1.80 -19.39 11.80
N LEU A 7 -2.57 -19.67 10.75
CA LEU A 7 -2.79 -18.74 9.62
C LEU A 7 -4.11 -17.99 9.82
N THR A 8 -4.06 -16.66 9.85
CA THR A 8 -5.29 -15.86 10.01
C THR A 8 -6.12 -15.82 8.74
N GLU A 9 -5.47 -15.82 7.57
CA GLU A 9 -6.08 -15.69 6.25
C GLU A 9 -5.54 -16.76 5.29
N PRO A 10 -6.02 -18.02 5.42
CA PRO A 10 -5.47 -19.16 4.68
C PRO A 10 -5.87 -19.19 3.20
N LYS A 11 -6.95 -18.49 2.81
CA LYS A 11 -7.45 -18.52 1.43
C LYS A 11 -6.41 -17.92 0.47
N GLY A 12 -6.03 -18.71 -0.54
CA GLY A 12 -5.04 -18.29 -1.53
C GLY A 12 -3.61 -18.17 -1.00
N TYR A 13 -3.31 -18.70 0.20
CA TYR A 13 -1.96 -18.69 0.76
C TYR A 13 -1.05 -19.66 -0.02
N SER A 14 0.22 -19.27 -0.25
CA SER A 14 1.18 -20.03 -1.03
C SER A 14 1.32 -21.49 -0.53
N PRO A 15 1.09 -22.48 -1.41
CA PRO A 15 1.30 -23.89 -1.04
C PRO A 15 2.74 -24.19 -0.62
N LYS A 16 3.74 -23.50 -1.18
CA LYS A 16 5.15 -23.64 -0.80
C LYS A 16 5.39 -23.08 0.60
N ALA A 17 4.83 -21.91 0.93
CA ALA A 17 4.92 -21.34 2.27
C ALA A 17 4.28 -22.27 3.32
N ILE A 18 3.09 -22.82 3.02
CA ILE A 18 2.43 -23.79 3.91
C ILE A 18 3.31 -25.03 4.13
N ARG A 19 3.87 -25.61 3.05
CA ARG A 19 4.79 -26.76 3.20
C ARG A 19 6.01 -26.41 4.05
N THR A 20 6.56 -25.20 3.88
CA THR A 20 7.70 -24.72 4.67
C THR A 20 7.36 -24.62 6.15
N LEU A 21 6.20 -24.06 6.49
CA LEU A 21 5.72 -23.97 7.88
C LEU A 21 5.38 -25.35 8.47
N LYS A 22 4.83 -26.28 7.69
CA LYS A 22 4.55 -27.67 8.12
C LYS A 22 5.81 -28.43 8.53
N LYS A 23 6.99 -28.09 8.00
CA LYS A 23 8.27 -28.67 8.45
C LYS A 23 8.62 -28.31 9.90
N LEU A 24 8.03 -27.25 10.45
CA LEU A 24 8.20 -26.83 11.83
C LEU A 24 7.25 -27.55 12.79
N GLY A 25 6.11 -28.05 12.27
CA GLY A 25 5.09 -28.72 13.05
C GLY A 25 3.68 -28.55 12.49
N GLN A 26 2.69 -28.51 13.35
CA GLN A 26 1.30 -28.39 12.99
C GLN A 26 0.99 -26.99 12.41
N VAL A 27 0.19 -26.96 11.36
CA VAL A 27 -0.39 -25.72 10.79
C VAL A 27 -1.90 -25.81 10.84
N ALA A 28 -2.55 -24.82 11.42
CA ALA A 28 -4.00 -24.71 11.49
C ALA A 28 -4.45 -23.29 11.11
N THR A 29 -5.72 -23.10 10.89
CA THR A 29 -6.32 -21.80 10.58
C THR A 29 -6.82 -21.10 11.84
N TRP A 30 -7.00 -19.78 11.78
CA TRP A 30 -7.60 -19.02 12.86
C TRP A 30 -9.02 -19.51 13.21
N LYS A 31 -9.81 -19.92 12.19
CA LYS A 31 -11.14 -20.45 12.38
C LYS A 31 -11.12 -21.77 13.21
N GLU A 32 -10.22 -22.68 12.87
CA GLU A 32 -10.04 -23.93 13.63
C GLU A 32 -9.54 -23.68 15.05
N ALA A 33 -8.62 -22.74 15.22
CA ALA A 33 -8.10 -22.37 16.52
C ALA A 33 -9.19 -21.73 17.42
N LYS A 34 -10.07 -20.92 16.84
CA LYS A 34 -11.24 -20.38 17.56
C LYS A 34 -12.22 -21.46 18.00
N ALA A 35 -12.42 -22.48 17.19
CA ALA A 35 -13.27 -23.62 17.54
C ALA A 35 -12.66 -24.54 18.64
N LYS A 36 -11.32 -24.46 18.80
CA LYS A 36 -10.57 -25.29 19.76
C LYS A 36 -9.62 -24.41 20.57
N PRO A 37 -10.06 -23.77 21.68
CA PRO A 37 -9.26 -22.80 22.44
C PRO A 37 -7.89 -23.32 22.93
N ALA A 38 -7.73 -24.62 23.11
CA ALA A 38 -6.44 -25.24 23.43
C ALA A 38 -5.37 -24.98 22.31
N LEU A 39 -5.78 -24.86 21.05
CA LEU A 39 -4.86 -24.51 19.96
C LEU A 39 -4.36 -23.06 20.10
N LEU A 40 -5.23 -22.10 20.48
CA LEU A 40 -4.82 -20.72 20.72
C LEU A 40 -3.74 -20.65 21.80
N LYS A 41 -3.96 -21.33 22.95
CA LYS A 41 -3.00 -21.35 24.06
C LYS A 41 -1.63 -21.94 23.68
N ARG A 42 -1.62 -22.92 22.76
CA ARG A 42 -0.40 -23.59 22.29
C ARG A 42 0.25 -22.94 21.08
N THR A 43 -0.38 -21.92 20.49
CA THR A 43 0.14 -21.25 19.30
C THR A 43 1.50 -20.60 19.56
N THR A 44 2.49 -21.00 18.78
CA THR A 44 3.86 -20.46 18.87
C THR A 44 4.21 -19.54 17.72
N ILE A 45 3.54 -19.70 16.58
CA ILE A 45 3.73 -18.90 15.37
C ILE A 45 2.37 -18.41 14.89
N LEU A 46 2.22 -17.09 14.70
CA LEU A 46 1.04 -16.50 14.10
C LEU A 46 1.43 -15.89 12.75
N VAL A 47 0.79 -16.29 11.67
CA VAL A 47 1.01 -15.72 10.35
C VAL A 47 -0.21 -14.90 9.95
N VAL A 48 0.03 -13.62 9.66
CA VAL A 48 -1.02 -12.62 9.42
C VAL A 48 -0.83 -11.88 8.09
N LYS A 49 -1.93 -11.40 7.53
CA LYS A 49 -1.97 -10.41 6.45
C LYS A 49 -2.63 -9.12 6.97
N LEU A 50 -3.26 -8.35 6.10
CA LEU A 50 -3.90 -7.09 6.47
C LEU A 50 -5.35 -7.24 6.97
N GLY A 51 -5.99 -8.39 6.75
CA GLY A 51 -7.42 -8.62 7.07
C GLY A 51 -7.74 -8.74 8.56
N MET A 52 -6.70 -8.82 9.43
CA MET A 52 -6.90 -8.94 10.87
C MET A 52 -5.98 -7.99 11.65
N LYS A 53 -6.57 -7.13 12.50
CA LYS A 53 -5.81 -6.30 13.44
C LYS A 53 -5.36 -7.14 14.65
N ILE A 54 -4.06 -7.21 14.86
CA ILE A 54 -3.43 -7.93 15.97
C ILE A 54 -3.27 -6.97 17.16
N SER A 55 -4.37 -6.80 17.89
CA SER A 55 -4.43 -5.97 19.10
C SER A 55 -3.99 -6.76 20.34
N LYS A 56 -3.77 -6.06 21.45
CA LYS A 56 -3.56 -6.67 22.78
C LYS A 56 -4.58 -7.78 23.07
N LYS A 57 -5.88 -7.55 22.81
CA LYS A 57 -6.95 -8.55 23.02
C LYS A 57 -6.75 -9.84 22.21
N VAL A 58 -6.15 -9.76 21.04
CA VAL A 58 -5.80 -10.95 20.24
C VAL A 58 -4.59 -11.64 20.82
N LEU A 59 -3.55 -10.88 21.20
CA LEU A 59 -2.32 -11.40 21.79
C LEU A 59 -2.57 -12.07 23.16
N ASP A 60 -3.54 -11.60 23.94
CA ASP A 60 -3.94 -12.21 25.23
C ASP A 60 -4.46 -13.65 25.04
N GLN A 61 -4.99 -14.01 23.88
CA GLN A 61 -5.44 -15.36 23.56
C GLN A 61 -4.30 -16.32 23.19
N LEU A 62 -3.09 -15.79 22.98
CA LEU A 62 -1.93 -16.52 22.45
C LEU A 62 -0.72 -16.45 23.40
N PRO A 63 -0.84 -16.99 24.65
CA PRO A 63 0.20 -16.83 25.67
C PRO A 63 1.53 -17.50 25.33
N SER A 64 1.55 -18.49 24.42
CA SER A 64 2.77 -19.17 23.98
C SER A 64 3.38 -18.57 22.69
N LEU A 65 2.86 -17.45 22.19
CA LEU A 65 3.29 -16.85 20.92
C LEU A 65 4.74 -16.36 21.00
N LYS A 66 5.57 -16.80 20.05
CA LYS A 66 6.97 -16.43 19.94
C LYS A 66 7.27 -15.60 18.72
N ILE A 67 6.57 -15.84 17.62
CA ILE A 67 6.84 -15.18 16.32
C ILE A 67 5.52 -14.79 15.66
N ILE A 68 5.48 -13.55 15.12
CA ILE A 68 4.47 -13.13 14.16
C ILE A 68 5.15 -13.00 12.79
N GLY A 69 4.65 -13.76 11.81
CA GLY A 69 5.02 -13.64 10.40
C GLY A 69 4.02 -12.78 9.64
N THR A 70 4.48 -11.76 8.89
CA THR A 70 3.61 -10.96 8.03
C THR A 70 4.27 -10.63 6.71
N SER A 71 3.57 -10.89 5.60
CA SER A 71 4.03 -10.59 4.24
C SER A 71 3.85 -9.10 3.86
N THR A 72 4.00 -8.20 4.84
CA THR A 72 3.84 -6.76 4.68
C THR A 72 5.11 -6.00 5.09
N THR A 73 5.28 -4.78 4.57
CA THR A 73 6.31 -3.83 5.01
C THR A 73 5.77 -2.91 6.11
N GLY A 74 4.50 -2.51 6.03
CA GLY A 74 3.80 -1.77 7.07
C GLY A 74 3.33 -2.70 8.18
N LEU A 75 3.40 -2.25 9.44
CA LEU A 75 3.03 -3.02 10.63
C LEU A 75 1.86 -2.40 11.42
N ASN A 76 1.16 -1.45 10.82
CA ASN A 76 0.06 -0.68 11.45
C ASN A 76 -1.10 -1.57 11.95
N HIS A 77 -1.24 -2.79 11.41
CA HIS A 77 -2.23 -3.76 11.82
C HIS A 77 -1.80 -4.61 13.03
N ILE A 78 -0.59 -4.39 13.56
CA ILE A 78 -0.01 -5.13 14.70
C ILE A 78 0.29 -4.14 15.83
N ASP A 79 -0.12 -4.45 17.05
CA ASP A 79 0.20 -3.72 18.27
C ASP A 79 1.68 -3.96 18.62
N MET A 80 2.55 -3.10 18.09
CA MET A 80 4.00 -3.25 18.20
C MET A 80 4.52 -3.03 19.61
N ASP A 81 3.85 -2.21 20.42
CA ASP A 81 4.24 -1.98 21.82
C ASP A 81 4.01 -3.24 22.65
N GLU A 82 2.85 -3.88 22.46
CA GLU A 82 2.53 -5.12 23.13
C GLU A 82 3.40 -6.29 22.65
N VAL A 83 3.72 -6.35 21.36
CA VAL A 83 4.66 -7.32 20.78
C VAL A 83 6.05 -7.19 21.42
N LYS A 84 6.56 -5.96 21.54
CA LYS A 84 7.85 -5.67 22.18
C LYS A 84 7.82 -6.03 23.66
N ARG A 85 6.76 -5.67 24.38
CA ARG A 85 6.59 -5.96 25.81
C ARG A 85 6.62 -7.46 26.10
N ARG A 86 6.08 -8.30 25.18
CA ARG A 86 6.05 -9.78 25.30
C ARG A 86 7.29 -10.46 24.74
N GLY A 87 8.25 -9.75 24.16
CA GLY A 87 9.42 -10.34 23.53
C GLY A 87 9.10 -11.20 22.31
N ILE A 88 8.00 -10.87 21.58
CA ILE A 88 7.58 -11.60 20.38
C ILE A 88 8.39 -11.12 19.19
N GLU A 89 9.02 -12.03 18.45
CA GLU A 89 9.78 -11.72 17.25
C GLU A 89 8.86 -11.41 16.05
N ILE A 90 9.29 -10.47 15.20
CA ILE A 90 8.56 -10.11 13.97
C ILE A 90 9.33 -10.55 12.72
N ALA A 91 8.76 -11.48 11.97
CA ALA A 91 9.18 -11.83 10.62
C ALA A 91 8.35 -11.02 9.61
N SER A 92 8.85 -9.87 9.15
CA SER A 92 8.18 -9.01 8.17
C SER A 92 9.08 -8.74 6.97
N LEU A 93 8.54 -8.06 5.97
CA LEU A 93 9.31 -7.58 4.81
C LEU A 93 10.07 -6.27 5.10
N ARG A 94 9.89 -5.67 6.27
CA ARG A 94 10.58 -4.44 6.65
C ARG A 94 12.09 -4.68 6.71
N GLY A 95 12.87 -3.85 6.04
CA GLY A 95 14.34 -3.98 5.96
C GLY A 95 14.86 -4.91 4.86
N GLU A 96 14.01 -5.68 4.19
CA GLU A 96 14.40 -6.65 3.16
C GLU A 96 14.56 -5.99 1.77
N ALA A 97 15.42 -4.96 1.67
CA ALA A 97 15.56 -4.11 0.48
C ALA A 97 15.88 -4.91 -0.79
N LYS A 98 16.81 -5.88 -0.70
CA LYS A 98 17.21 -6.73 -1.84
C LYS A 98 16.03 -7.57 -2.35
N PHE A 99 15.30 -8.22 -1.46
CA PHE A 99 14.11 -9.00 -1.84
C PHE A 99 13.03 -8.10 -2.41
N LEU A 100 12.74 -6.99 -1.72
CA LEU A 100 11.68 -6.05 -2.13
C LEU A 100 11.98 -5.37 -3.47
N SER A 101 13.25 -5.28 -3.92
CA SER A 101 13.58 -4.75 -5.26
C SER A 101 13.04 -5.62 -6.40
N THR A 102 12.65 -6.87 -6.12
CA THR A 102 12.02 -7.80 -7.08
C THR A 102 10.48 -7.82 -7.02
N ILE A 103 9.86 -6.94 -6.23
CA ILE A 103 8.39 -6.86 -6.01
C ILE A 103 7.88 -5.57 -6.61
N PHE A 104 7.18 -5.66 -7.75
CA PHE A 104 6.79 -4.52 -8.58
C PHE A 104 5.33 -4.07 -8.46
N PRO A 105 4.34 -4.88 -8.02
CA PRO A 105 2.93 -4.65 -8.34
C PRO A 105 2.40 -3.29 -7.87
N THR A 106 2.78 -2.79 -6.69
CA THR A 106 2.35 -1.45 -6.25
C THR A 106 2.84 -0.33 -7.17
N ALA A 107 4.03 -0.48 -7.77
CA ALA A 107 4.53 0.51 -8.73
C ALA A 107 3.80 0.39 -10.08
N GLU A 108 3.47 -0.81 -10.50
CA GLU A 108 2.68 -1.10 -11.72
C GLU A 108 1.26 -0.56 -11.56
N GLU A 109 0.62 -0.82 -10.43
CA GLU A 109 -0.70 -0.29 -10.10
C GLU A 109 -0.70 1.24 -10.05
N THR A 110 0.33 1.86 -9.45
CA THR A 110 0.45 3.33 -9.43
C THR A 110 0.39 3.90 -10.84
N VAL A 111 1.12 3.30 -11.79
CA VAL A 111 1.08 3.71 -13.20
C VAL A 111 -0.30 3.46 -13.81
N GLY A 112 -0.90 2.31 -13.52
CA GLY A 112 -2.27 2.00 -13.91
C GLY A 112 -3.27 3.06 -13.45
N LEU A 113 -3.23 3.45 -12.18
CA LEU A 113 -4.08 4.49 -11.60
C LEU A 113 -3.84 5.87 -12.22
N ILE A 114 -2.57 6.23 -12.50
CA ILE A 114 -2.24 7.45 -13.25
C ILE A 114 -2.92 7.44 -14.61
N ILE A 115 -2.79 6.35 -15.38
CA ILE A 115 -3.42 6.21 -16.69
C ILE A 115 -4.95 6.24 -16.58
N MET A 116 -5.52 5.50 -15.62
CA MET A 116 -6.97 5.44 -15.42
C MET A 116 -7.57 6.83 -15.19
N VAL A 117 -7.00 7.63 -14.30
CA VAL A 117 -7.56 8.93 -13.94
C VAL A 117 -7.30 10.00 -15.00
N THR A 118 -6.12 10.00 -15.63
CA THR A 118 -5.77 11.00 -16.66
C THR A 118 -6.48 10.75 -18.00
N ARG A 119 -6.81 9.49 -18.30
CA ARG A 119 -7.47 9.08 -19.56
C ARG A 119 -8.96 8.83 -19.41
N ASN A 120 -9.55 9.11 -18.23
CA ASN A 120 -10.97 8.89 -17.95
C ASN A 120 -11.47 7.46 -18.22
N LEU A 121 -10.57 6.45 -18.11
CA LEU A 121 -10.87 5.07 -18.50
C LEU A 121 -12.04 4.44 -17.72
N PRO A 122 -12.15 4.57 -16.38
CA PRO A 122 -13.22 3.95 -15.62
C PRO A 122 -14.61 4.43 -16.08
N TRP A 123 -14.73 5.72 -16.33
CA TRP A 123 -16.01 6.31 -16.74
C TRP A 123 -16.34 6.04 -18.21
N GLY A 124 -15.34 5.92 -19.07
CA GLY A 124 -15.52 5.46 -20.45
C GLY A 124 -15.96 4.00 -20.49
N PHE A 125 -15.34 3.14 -19.66
CA PHE A 125 -15.74 1.75 -19.50
C PHE A 125 -17.19 1.59 -19.02
N ASP A 126 -17.58 2.34 -17.99
CA ASP A 126 -18.95 2.31 -17.47
C ASP A 126 -19.99 2.83 -18.48
N ALA A 127 -19.61 3.83 -19.30
CA ALA A 127 -20.47 4.33 -20.37
C ALA A 127 -20.79 3.24 -21.39
N VAL A 128 -19.76 2.51 -21.84
CA VAL A 128 -19.95 1.41 -22.81
C VAL A 128 -20.79 0.28 -22.20
N ARG A 129 -20.54 -0.09 -20.94
CA ARG A 129 -21.39 -1.07 -20.24
C ARG A 129 -22.86 -0.66 -20.12
N SER A 130 -23.12 0.66 -20.09
CA SER A 130 -24.48 1.22 -20.09
C SER A 130 -25.03 1.49 -21.49
N GLY A 131 -24.42 0.96 -22.54
CA GLY A 131 -24.87 1.07 -23.95
C GLY A 131 -24.57 2.42 -24.59
N LYS A 132 -23.61 3.23 -24.06
CA LYS A 132 -23.27 4.56 -24.59
C LYS A 132 -21.91 4.52 -25.30
N TRP A 133 -21.88 5.04 -26.52
CA TRP A 133 -20.67 5.18 -27.33
C TRP A 133 -20.40 6.66 -27.67
N GLN A 134 -19.81 7.40 -26.70
CA GLN A 134 -19.68 8.87 -26.75
C GLN A 134 -18.26 9.30 -26.37
N LYS A 135 -17.29 9.04 -27.25
CA LYS A 135 -15.85 9.24 -27.00
C LYS A 135 -15.53 10.69 -26.58
N GLU A 136 -16.26 11.68 -27.13
CA GLU A 136 -16.04 13.10 -26.89
C GLU A 136 -16.20 13.50 -25.41
N LYS A 137 -16.98 12.72 -24.63
CA LYS A 137 -17.20 12.95 -23.21
C LYS A 137 -16.05 12.44 -22.32
N PHE A 138 -15.08 11.72 -22.90
CA PHE A 138 -14.02 11.02 -22.16
C PHE A 138 -12.63 11.36 -22.67
N TYR A 139 -12.44 12.49 -23.36
CA TYR A 139 -11.10 12.95 -23.70
C TYR A 139 -10.26 13.15 -22.45
N GLY A 140 -9.06 12.61 -22.47
CA GLY A 140 -8.08 12.71 -21.39
C GLY A 140 -6.79 13.37 -21.88
N TYR A 141 -5.74 13.18 -21.11
CA TYR A 141 -4.43 13.79 -21.36
C TYR A 141 -3.38 12.73 -21.61
N GLU A 142 -2.42 13.04 -22.50
CA GLU A 142 -1.21 12.26 -22.70
C GLU A 142 -0.26 12.42 -21.52
N LEU A 143 0.54 11.39 -21.24
CA LEU A 143 1.57 11.44 -20.20
C LEU A 143 2.91 11.95 -20.74
N ALA A 144 3.22 11.68 -22.00
CA ALA A 144 4.45 12.12 -22.63
C ALA A 144 4.59 13.65 -22.52
N GLY A 145 5.79 14.12 -22.15
CA GLY A 145 6.08 15.53 -21.92
C GLY A 145 5.52 16.12 -20.60
N LYS A 146 4.62 15.43 -19.89
CA LYS A 146 4.10 15.89 -18.58
C LYS A 146 5.14 15.69 -17.48
N THR A 147 4.97 16.41 -16.40
CA THR A 147 5.83 16.31 -15.23
C THR A 147 5.21 15.39 -14.17
N LEU A 148 5.90 14.30 -13.84
CA LEU A 148 5.60 13.42 -12.71
C LEU A 148 6.37 13.87 -11.48
N GLY A 149 5.67 14.26 -10.44
CA GLY A 149 6.22 14.64 -9.15
C GLY A 149 6.13 13.50 -8.16
N ILE A 150 7.26 13.06 -7.63
CA ILE A 150 7.37 11.96 -6.66
C ILE A 150 7.63 12.53 -5.27
N ILE A 151 6.78 12.20 -4.30
CA ILE A 151 7.00 12.46 -2.88
C ILE A 151 7.45 11.16 -2.23
N GLY A 152 8.70 11.11 -1.73
CA GLY A 152 9.36 9.88 -1.25
C GLY A 152 10.05 9.10 -2.38
N TYR A 153 11.37 9.29 -2.51
CA TYR A 153 12.19 8.65 -3.54
C TYR A 153 12.89 7.38 -2.99
N GLY A 154 12.12 6.58 -2.24
CA GLY A 154 12.50 5.25 -1.77
C GLY A 154 12.32 4.19 -2.85
N ARG A 155 12.13 2.93 -2.43
CA ARG A 155 11.96 1.79 -3.35
C ARG A 155 10.84 2.00 -4.39
N LEU A 156 9.63 2.27 -3.93
CA LEU A 156 8.47 2.44 -4.83
C LEU A 156 8.59 3.72 -5.66
N GLY A 157 8.95 4.84 -5.04
CA GLY A 157 9.14 6.11 -5.76
C GLY A 157 10.18 6.00 -6.87
N THR A 158 11.27 5.26 -6.67
CA THR A 158 12.29 4.99 -7.70
C THR A 158 11.73 4.14 -8.85
N MET A 159 10.92 3.11 -8.55
CA MET A 159 10.28 2.27 -9.57
C MET A 159 9.27 3.08 -10.41
N VAL A 160 8.41 3.85 -9.76
CA VAL A 160 7.41 4.70 -10.43
C VAL A 160 8.10 5.80 -11.27
N ALA A 161 9.18 6.39 -10.75
CA ALA A 161 9.99 7.35 -11.51
C ALA A 161 10.57 6.73 -12.79
N LYS A 162 11.08 5.49 -12.69
CA LYS A 162 11.59 4.74 -13.86
C LYS A 162 10.49 4.51 -14.89
N PHE A 163 9.31 4.06 -14.46
CA PHE A 163 8.16 3.84 -15.36
C PHE A 163 7.69 5.16 -15.99
N GLY A 164 7.59 6.24 -15.22
CA GLY A 164 7.23 7.55 -15.74
C GLY A 164 8.18 8.02 -16.84
N ARG A 165 9.48 7.81 -16.66
CA ARG A 165 10.47 8.15 -17.70
C ARG A 165 10.31 7.31 -18.99
N VAL A 166 10.02 6.01 -18.85
CA VAL A 166 9.73 5.14 -20.02
C VAL A 166 8.49 5.63 -20.76
N LEU A 167 7.51 6.20 -20.05
CA LEU A 167 6.33 6.82 -20.64
C LEU A 167 6.58 8.26 -21.19
N GLY A 168 7.83 8.71 -21.26
CA GLY A 168 8.20 10.00 -21.80
C GLY A 168 7.92 11.19 -20.86
N MET A 169 7.73 10.94 -19.56
CA MET A 169 7.48 12.02 -18.58
C MET A 169 8.78 12.64 -18.08
N ASN A 170 8.72 13.93 -17.74
CA ASN A 170 9.74 14.60 -16.94
C ASN A 170 9.54 14.24 -15.47
N VAL A 171 10.58 13.76 -14.77
CA VAL A 171 10.43 13.34 -13.38
C VAL A 171 11.16 14.29 -12.43
N ILE A 172 10.42 14.81 -11.45
CA ILE A 172 10.95 15.56 -10.32
C ILE A 172 10.62 14.81 -9.01
N ALA A 173 11.49 14.89 -8.01
CA ALA A 173 11.25 14.20 -6.76
C ALA A 173 11.67 15.01 -5.54
N CYS A 174 10.97 14.79 -4.44
CA CYS A 174 11.29 15.27 -3.09
C CYS A 174 11.54 14.07 -2.17
N ASP A 175 12.73 14.02 -1.59
CA ASP A 175 13.07 13.09 -0.50
C ASP A 175 14.22 13.72 0.30
N PRO A 176 14.09 13.93 1.63
CA PRO A 176 15.14 14.53 2.43
C PRO A 176 16.37 13.63 2.57
N TYR A 177 16.20 12.31 2.49
CA TYR A 177 17.24 11.33 2.77
C TYR A 177 18.04 10.90 1.53
N VAL A 178 17.54 11.17 0.32
CA VAL A 178 18.20 10.80 -0.93
C VAL A 178 18.92 12.00 -1.54
N SER A 179 20.23 11.84 -1.83
CA SER A 179 21.05 12.95 -2.35
C SER A 179 20.66 13.35 -3.78
N ARG A 180 20.95 14.61 -4.13
CA ARG A 180 20.76 15.13 -5.50
C ARG A 180 21.53 14.30 -6.54
N ALA A 181 22.73 13.85 -6.20
CA ALA A 181 23.58 13.05 -7.08
C ALA A 181 22.95 11.70 -7.45
N VAL A 182 22.32 11.04 -6.47
CA VAL A 182 21.59 9.77 -6.68
C VAL A 182 20.41 9.97 -7.63
N MET A 183 19.58 10.97 -7.38
CA MET A 183 18.43 11.28 -8.25
C MET A 183 18.85 11.67 -9.64
N LYS A 184 19.89 12.55 -9.77
CA LYS A 184 20.42 13.00 -11.07
C LYS A 184 20.91 11.84 -11.93
N ARG A 185 21.64 10.87 -11.34
CA ARG A 185 22.08 9.65 -12.07
C ARG A 185 20.90 8.83 -12.62
N ALA A 186 19.76 8.87 -11.95
CA ALA A 186 18.54 8.23 -12.42
C ALA A 186 17.72 9.13 -13.39
N GLY A 187 18.24 10.30 -13.78
CA GLY A 187 17.54 11.25 -14.63
C GLY A 187 16.35 11.93 -13.97
N VAL A 188 16.40 12.07 -12.63
CA VAL A 188 15.34 12.71 -11.82
C VAL A 188 15.89 13.99 -11.18
N LYS A 189 15.13 15.08 -11.26
CA LYS A 189 15.50 16.36 -10.64
C LYS A 189 15.02 16.41 -9.20
N LYS A 190 15.94 16.51 -8.24
CA LYS A 190 15.59 16.74 -6.82
C LYS A 190 15.10 18.17 -6.63
N VAL A 191 13.92 18.30 -6.00
CA VAL A 191 13.28 19.59 -5.69
C VAL A 191 12.70 19.56 -4.27
N THR A 192 12.19 20.69 -3.77
CA THR A 192 11.45 20.76 -2.50
C THR A 192 10.05 20.15 -2.67
N MET A 193 9.39 19.79 -1.56
CA MET A 193 8.03 19.27 -1.58
C MET A 193 7.05 20.27 -2.21
N ASP A 194 7.11 21.53 -1.83
CA ASP A 194 6.27 22.58 -2.41
C ASP A 194 6.51 22.74 -3.93
N ALA A 195 7.75 22.58 -4.38
CA ALA A 195 8.06 22.63 -5.80
C ALA A 195 7.51 21.42 -6.56
N VAL A 196 7.41 20.23 -5.93
CA VAL A 196 6.69 19.09 -6.51
C VAL A 196 5.24 19.47 -6.75
N PHE A 197 4.55 20.00 -5.75
CA PHE A 197 3.13 20.37 -5.89
C PHE A 197 2.89 21.47 -6.91
N ARG A 198 3.77 22.50 -7.00
CA ARG A 198 3.59 23.60 -7.97
C ARG A 198 3.85 23.18 -9.41
N ASN A 199 4.82 22.31 -9.65
CA ASN A 199 5.33 22.09 -11.01
C ASN A 199 4.81 20.78 -11.65
N ALA A 200 4.38 19.80 -10.85
CA ALA A 200 3.94 18.52 -11.38
C ALA A 200 2.55 18.61 -12.04
N ASP A 201 2.35 17.81 -13.07
CA ASP A 201 1.05 17.52 -13.66
C ASP A 201 0.41 16.32 -12.98
N ILE A 202 1.23 15.38 -12.47
CA ILE A 202 0.82 14.29 -11.62
C ILE A 202 1.70 14.27 -10.37
N VAL A 203 1.11 14.30 -9.17
CA VAL A 203 1.81 14.14 -7.89
C VAL A 203 1.53 12.75 -7.36
N SER A 204 2.56 11.94 -7.15
CA SER A 204 2.46 10.58 -6.62
C SER A 204 3.19 10.42 -5.29
N ASN A 205 2.47 9.92 -4.26
CA ASN A 205 2.98 9.80 -2.90
C ASN A 205 3.47 8.38 -2.60
N HIS A 206 4.73 8.27 -2.16
CA HIS A 206 5.41 7.00 -1.84
C HIS A 206 6.17 7.06 -0.51
N VAL A 207 5.74 7.94 0.39
CA VAL A 207 6.34 8.11 1.72
C VAL A 207 5.90 6.98 2.65
N LEU A 208 6.80 6.55 3.54
CA LEU A 208 6.45 5.64 4.63
C LEU A 208 5.62 6.39 5.68
N LEU A 209 4.54 5.80 6.15
CA LEU A 209 3.76 6.36 7.28
C LEU A 209 4.53 6.18 8.60
N THR A 210 4.76 7.29 9.27
CA THR A 210 5.35 7.42 10.61
C THR A 210 4.64 8.57 11.33
N ASP A 211 4.91 8.77 12.61
CA ASP A 211 4.34 9.92 13.37
C ASP A 211 4.70 11.27 12.71
N THR A 212 5.90 11.38 12.15
CA THR A 212 6.37 12.61 11.48
C THR A 212 5.83 12.80 10.06
N THR A 213 5.29 11.76 9.45
CA THR A 213 4.73 11.81 8.08
C THR A 213 3.21 11.69 8.07
N HIS A 214 2.58 11.49 9.23
CA HIS A 214 1.13 11.54 9.37
C HIS A 214 0.61 12.92 8.93
N HIS A 215 -0.38 12.93 8.05
CA HIS A 215 -0.92 14.14 7.42
C HIS A 215 0.17 15.08 6.84
N LEU A 216 1.22 14.46 6.23
CA LEU A 216 2.29 15.20 5.56
C LEU A 216 1.75 16.09 4.43
N VAL A 217 0.78 15.57 3.64
CA VAL A 217 0.10 16.33 2.58
C VAL A 217 -1.13 17.00 3.15
N LYS A 218 -1.05 18.34 3.27
CA LYS A 218 -2.06 19.20 3.88
C LYS A 218 -2.80 20.02 2.85
N ARG A 219 -3.88 20.68 3.26
CA ARG A 219 -4.67 21.62 2.44
C ARG A 219 -3.83 22.60 1.62
N ARG A 220 -2.75 23.17 2.19
CA ARG A 220 -1.85 24.10 1.49
C ARG A 220 -1.21 23.49 0.26
N HIS A 221 -0.90 22.19 0.29
CA HIS A 221 -0.25 21.51 -0.82
C HIS A 221 -1.21 21.34 -2.01
N PHE A 222 -2.47 20.97 -1.77
CA PHE A 222 -3.49 20.89 -2.82
C PHE A 222 -3.74 22.26 -3.47
N LYS A 223 -3.66 23.37 -2.70
CA LYS A 223 -3.76 24.73 -3.24
C LYS A 223 -2.57 25.14 -4.10
N LEU A 224 -1.39 24.54 -3.92
CA LEU A 224 -0.21 24.78 -4.75
C LEU A 224 -0.29 24.08 -6.10
N MET A 225 -1.11 23.04 -6.24
CA MET A 225 -1.20 22.25 -7.46
C MET A 225 -1.79 23.05 -8.63
N LYS A 226 -1.41 22.65 -9.84
CA LYS A 226 -2.07 23.15 -11.05
C LYS A 226 -3.52 22.68 -11.06
N ARG A 227 -4.45 23.49 -11.56
CA ARG A 227 -5.85 23.07 -11.72
C ARG A 227 -6.03 21.87 -12.66
N THR A 228 -5.07 21.62 -13.52
CA THR A 228 -5.01 20.48 -14.44
C THR A 228 -4.27 19.27 -13.86
N ALA A 229 -3.73 19.35 -12.63
CA ALA A 229 -2.92 18.31 -12.03
C ALA A 229 -3.78 17.23 -11.34
N TYR A 230 -3.19 16.05 -11.22
CA TYR A 230 -3.76 14.89 -10.54
C TYR A 230 -2.94 14.48 -9.31
N TYR A 231 -3.62 14.02 -8.27
CA TYR A 231 -2.99 13.49 -7.06
C TYR A 231 -3.18 11.97 -6.99
N VAL A 232 -2.11 11.21 -6.73
CA VAL A 232 -2.14 9.74 -6.63
C VAL A 232 -1.53 9.30 -5.31
N ASN A 233 -2.23 8.42 -4.58
CA ASN A 233 -1.73 7.84 -3.34
C ASN A 233 -1.95 6.32 -3.31
N THR A 234 -0.84 5.58 -3.38
CA THR A 234 -0.78 4.11 -3.25
C THR A 234 0.09 3.70 -2.05
N ALA A 235 0.33 4.64 -1.12
CA ALA A 235 1.16 4.39 0.06
C ALA A 235 0.30 4.13 1.31
N ARG A 236 -0.28 5.17 1.93
CA ARG A 236 -1.20 5.08 3.08
C ARG A 236 -2.15 6.27 3.06
N GLY A 237 -3.42 6.04 3.45
CA GLY A 237 -4.44 7.09 3.51
C GLY A 237 -4.06 8.22 4.45
N GLU A 238 -3.53 7.88 5.62
CA GLU A 238 -3.10 8.81 6.66
C GLU A 238 -1.94 9.75 6.27
N LEU A 239 -1.35 9.60 5.08
CA LEU A 239 -0.32 10.52 4.59
C LEU A 239 -0.88 11.85 4.10
N ASN A 240 -2.16 11.90 3.78
CA ASN A 240 -2.84 13.14 3.40
C ASN A 240 -4.09 13.39 4.24
N GLU A 241 -4.38 14.66 4.50
CA GLU A 241 -5.67 15.04 5.06
C GLU A 241 -6.77 14.81 4.01
N GLU A 242 -7.71 13.91 4.26
CA GLU A 242 -8.76 13.53 3.27
C GLU A 242 -9.82 14.60 3.08
N ALA A 243 -10.19 15.33 4.13
CA ALA A 243 -11.16 16.42 4.01
C ALA A 243 -10.65 17.56 3.10
N PRO A 244 -9.39 18.02 3.20
CA PRO A 244 -8.76 18.91 2.23
C PRO A 244 -8.66 18.35 0.81
N LEU A 245 -8.39 17.07 0.62
CA LEU A 245 -8.42 16.44 -0.70
C LEU A 245 -9.82 16.50 -1.31
N LEU A 246 -10.84 16.14 -0.54
CA LEU A 246 -12.24 16.23 -0.98
C LEU A 246 -12.63 17.67 -1.34
N GLU A 247 -12.19 18.64 -0.54
CA GLU A 247 -12.39 20.07 -0.84
C GLU A 247 -11.70 20.47 -2.15
N ALA A 248 -10.48 20.02 -2.37
CA ALA A 248 -9.71 20.32 -3.59
C ALA A 248 -10.42 19.79 -4.84
N LEU A 249 -10.98 18.58 -4.77
CA LEU A 249 -11.76 17.98 -5.85
C LEU A 249 -13.06 18.75 -6.12
N LYS A 250 -13.82 19.05 -5.06
CA LYS A 250 -15.09 19.81 -5.17
C LYS A 250 -14.89 21.22 -5.72
N LYS A 251 -13.86 21.92 -5.26
CA LYS A 251 -13.54 23.29 -5.68
C LYS A 251 -12.70 23.36 -6.96
N LYS A 252 -12.38 22.21 -7.55
CA LYS A 252 -11.56 22.11 -8.78
C LYS A 252 -10.19 22.80 -8.62
N TRP A 253 -9.58 22.69 -7.44
CA TRP A 253 -8.18 23.11 -7.25
C TRP A 253 -7.24 22.17 -8.00
N ILE A 254 -7.66 20.90 -8.16
CA ILE A 254 -6.98 19.89 -8.95
C ILE A 254 -7.98 19.25 -9.92
N ALA A 255 -7.48 18.67 -11.01
CA ALA A 255 -8.31 18.00 -12.00
C ALA A 255 -8.95 16.71 -11.45
N GLY A 256 -8.18 15.93 -10.70
CA GLY A 256 -8.67 14.68 -10.13
C GLY A 256 -7.68 14.01 -9.18
N ALA A 257 -8.08 12.85 -8.66
CA ALA A 257 -7.23 12.01 -7.84
C ALA A 257 -7.45 10.51 -8.08
N ALA A 258 -6.45 9.69 -7.74
CA ALA A 258 -6.55 8.24 -7.74
C ALA A 258 -5.93 7.68 -6.46
N LEU A 259 -6.69 6.86 -5.74
CA LEU A 259 -6.34 6.36 -4.42
C LEU A 259 -6.45 4.83 -4.38
N ASP A 260 -5.42 4.17 -3.91
CA ASP A 260 -5.46 2.75 -3.52
C ASP A 260 -5.78 2.58 -2.03
N VAL A 261 -5.63 3.65 -1.27
CA VAL A 261 -5.68 3.66 0.18
C VAL A 261 -6.56 4.79 0.71
N LEU A 262 -7.21 4.55 1.84
CA LEU A 262 -7.99 5.52 2.59
C LEU A 262 -7.53 5.58 4.04
N GLU A 263 -7.82 6.68 4.74
CA GLU A 263 -7.55 6.78 6.16
C GLU A 263 -8.50 5.88 6.96
N ASN A 264 -8.00 5.21 8.00
CA ASN A 264 -8.76 4.30 8.85
C ASN A 264 -9.46 3.15 8.09
N GLU A 265 -8.76 2.53 7.16
CA GLU A 265 -9.29 1.38 6.44
C GLU A 265 -9.77 0.27 7.37
N ASP A 266 -11.00 -0.21 7.14
CA ASP A 266 -11.50 -1.45 7.72
C ASP A 266 -11.41 -2.55 6.65
N PRO A 267 -10.59 -3.60 6.86
CA PRO A 267 -10.44 -4.70 5.91
C PRO A 267 -11.76 -5.41 5.54
N ARG A 268 -12.80 -5.27 6.36
CA ARG A 268 -14.13 -5.81 6.10
C ARG A 268 -15.02 -4.87 5.27
N GLY A 269 -14.51 -3.68 4.93
CA GLY A 269 -15.22 -2.71 4.12
C GLY A 269 -16.41 -2.03 4.80
N GLY A 270 -16.59 -2.18 6.10
CA GLY A 270 -17.75 -1.61 6.82
C GLY A 270 -17.85 -0.09 6.76
N HIS A 271 -16.71 0.60 6.65
CA HIS A 271 -16.63 2.06 6.55
C HIS A 271 -16.97 2.61 5.15
N ILE A 272 -16.80 1.81 4.08
CA ILE A 272 -16.79 2.25 2.68
C ILE A 272 -18.09 2.98 2.29
N ARG A 273 -19.26 2.47 2.67
CA ARG A 273 -20.54 3.06 2.27
C ARG A 273 -20.73 4.49 2.78
N ARG A 274 -20.15 4.83 3.94
CA ARG A 274 -20.28 6.13 4.61
C ARG A 274 -19.07 7.05 4.37
N HIS A 275 -17.98 6.53 3.79
CA HIS A 275 -16.76 7.27 3.59
C HIS A 275 -16.97 8.48 2.66
N PRO A 276 -16.58 9.71 3.05
CA PRO A 276 -16.86 10.92 2.29
C PRO A 276 -16.30 10.91 0.85
N LEU A 277 -15.07 10.46 0.66
CA LEU A 277 -14.44 10.33 -0.65
C LEU A 277 -15.16 9.29 -1.52
N VAL A 278 -15.56 8.15 -0.95
CA VAL A 278 -16.30 7.12 -1.69
C VAL A 278 -17.68 7.61 -2.11
N ARG A 279 -18.39 8.33 -1.23
CA ARG A 279 -19.67 8.96 -1.59
C ARG A 279 -19.51 9.96 -2.73
N TYR A 280 -18.44 10.75 -2.70
CA TYR A 280 -18.13 11.71 -3.76
C TYR A 280 -17.83 10.99 -5.09
N ALA A 281 -17.01 9.95 -5.08
CA ALA A 281 -16.61 9.19 -6.26
C ALA A 281 -17.80 8.55 -7.00
N ARG A 282 -18.92 8.24 -6.31
CA ARG A 282 -20.12 7.65 -6.92
C ARG A 282 -20.79 8.57 -7.94
N THR A 283 -20.63 9.88 -7.80
CA THR A 283 -21.35 10.88 -8.61
C THR A 283 -20.41 11.79 -9.41
N HIS A 284 -19.09 11.72 -9.16
CA HIS A 284 -18.11 12.60 -9.79
C HIS A 284 -17.04 11.79 -10.53
N LYS A 285 -16.69 12.27 -11.74
CA LYS A 285 -15.76 11.60 -12.66
C LYS A 285 -14.35 12.17 -12.57
N ASN A 286 -13.86 12.44 -11.36
CA ASN A 286 -12.52 12.96 -11.13
C ASN A 286 -11.85 12.32 -9.90
N LEU A 287 -12.42 11.22 -9.38
CA LEU A 287 -11.84 10.45 -8.29
C LEU A 287 -11.98 8.95 -8.57
N VAL A 288 -10.85 8.26 -8.68
CA VAL A 288 -10.75 6.80 -8.77
C VAL A 288 -10.34 6.29 -7.39
N ILE A 289 -11.00 5.26 -6.88
CA ILE A 289 -10.61 4.57 -5.65
C ILE A 289 -10.65 3.08 -5.91
N VAL A 290 -9.58 2.37 -5.53
CA VAL A 290 -9.47 0.91 -5.58
C VAL A 290 -9.22 0.37 -4.16
N PRO A 291 -9.56 -0.88 -3.86
CA PRO A 291 -9.59 -1.39 -2.49
C PRO A 291 -8.25 -1.98 -2.02
N HIS A 292 -7.20 -1.16 -1.92
CA HIS A 292 -5.86 -1.48 -1.43
C HIS A 292 -5.24 -2.68 -2.17
N LEU A 293 -5.17 -2.57 -3.50
CA LEU A 293 -4.70 -3.62 -4.41
C LEU A 293 -3.19 -3.65 -4.63
N GLY A 294 -2.44 -2.64 -4.18
CA GLY A 294 -1.04 -2.41 -4.54
C GLY A 294 -0.12 -3.62 -4.52
N GLY A 295 -0.24 -4.49 -3.52
CA GLY A 295 0.54 -5.73 -3.42
C GLY A 295 -0.21 -7.00 -3.89
N ALA A 296 -1.46 -6.88 -4.31
CA ALA A 296 -2.39 -8.02 -4.48
C ALA A 296 -2.30 -8.67 -5.86
N THR A 297 -1.12 -9.11 -6.29
CA THR A 297 -0.95 -9.99 -7.45
C THR A 297 -0.64 -11.42 -7.00
N PHE A 298 -1.01 -12.41 -7.79
CA PHE A 298 -0.73 -13.83 -7.48
C PHE A 298 0.76 -14.08 -7.24
N GLU A 299 1.61 -13.50 -8.08
CA GLU A 299 3.06 -13.66 -8.00
C GLU A 299 3.65 -12.99 -6.76
N SER A 300 3.24 -11.75 -6.49
CA SER A 300 3.74 -11.00 -5.33
C SER A 300 3.31 -11.64 -4.02
N MET A 301 2.04 -12.04 -3.92
CA MET A 301 1.51 -12.72 -2.74
C MET A 301 2.29 -14.01 -2.48
N ALA A 302 2.44 -14.87 -3.48
CA ALA A 302 3.18 -16.13 -3.33
C ALA A 302 4.65 -15.89 -2.95
N LYS A 303 5.36 -14.98 -3.65
CA LYS A 303 6.76 -14.65 -3.36
C LYS A 303 6.96 -14.14 -1.93
N THR A 304 6.10 -13.23 -1.48
CA THR A 304 6.22 -12.62 -0.16
C THR A 304 5.88 -13.59 0.96
N GLU A 305 4.88 -14.44 0.77
CA GLU A 305 4.48 -15.49 1.71
C GLU A 305 5.58 -16.57 1.85
N ASP A 306 6.16 -17.01 0.72
CA ASP A 306 7.29 -17.94 0.71
C ASP A 306 8.49 -17.36 1.48
N PHE A 307 8.84 -16.10 1.19
CA PHE A 307 9.93 -15.42 1.86
C PHE A 307 9.71 -15.32 3.38
N ILE A 308 8.50 -14.98 3.81
CA ILE A 308 8.19 -14.89 5.25
C ILE A 308 8.21 -16.26 5.92
N ALA A 309 7.70 -17.31 5.27
CA ALA A 309 7.79 -18.67 5.81
C ALA A 309 9.26 -19.10 6.01
N GLU A 310 10.12 -18.82 5.04
CA GLU A 310 11.57 -19.08 5.15
C GLU A 310 12.22 -18.21 6.23
N LYS A 311 11.81 -16.94 6.37
CA LYS A 311 12.31 -16.04 7.43
C LYS A 311 11.92 -16.52 8.82
N VAL A 312 10.70 -17.00 9.04
CA VAL A 312 10.25 -17.62 10.29
C VAL A 312 11.13 -18.83 10.64
N VAL A 313 11.41 -19.71 9.68
CA VAL A 313 12.31 -20.85 9.89
C VAL A 313 13.71 -20.39 10.32
N ARG A 314 14.25 -19.35 9.68
CA ARG A 314 15.60 -18.81 10.01
C ARG A 314 15.66 -18.24 11.43
N ILE A 315 14.62 -17.50 11.85
CA ILE A 315 14.54 -16.93 13.20
C ILE A 315 14.55 -18.07 14.22
N LEU A 316 13.71 -19.09 14.07
CA LEU A 316 13.62 -20.21 15.00
C LEU A 316 14.90 -21.06 15.08
N ARG A 317 15.71 -21.12 14.01
CA ARG A 317 17.02 -21.81 14.04
C ARG A 317 18.09 -21.04 14.81
N LYS A 318 17.99 -19.70 14.87
CA LYS A 318 18.93 -18.85 15.63
C LYS A 318 18.66 -18.82 17.12
N THR A 319 17.43 -19.18 17.52
CA THR A 319 16.96 -19.16 18.92
C THR A 319 17.14 -20.53 19.59
N ARG A 320 17.66 -21.51 18.87
CA ARG A 320 18.14 -22.82 19.38
C ARG A 320 19.63 -22.79 19.63
#